data_3f0bb2f62dd163c887e317720047b85f
#
_entry.id   3f0bb2f62dd163c887e317720047b85f
#
_cell.length_a   1.000
_cell.length_b   1.000
_cell.length_c   1.000
_cell.angle_alpha   90.00
_cell.angle_beta   90.00
_cell.angle_gamma   90.00
#
_symmetry.space_group_name_H-M   'P 1'
#
loop_
_entity.id
_entity.type
_entity.pdbx_description
1 polymer ?
#
loop_
_entity_poly.entity_id
_entity_poly.type
_entity_poly.pdbx_seq_one_letter_code
_entity_poly.pdbx_strand_id
1 'polypeptide(L)'
;MILSWPEANWIADRGLHRLLLSGNPSEIPPIIEDTAHELCKKVSEAKIKDTGNPHVEKAKHYILTHISQPVTASEVAEHVGLSQYHLSRLFKRLTGQTIMEYLTNERIETSRQLLISGTMELQQIAALLHFCDQSHFTQVFRKKRG
;
A
#
# COMPACT_ATOMS: atom_id res chain seq x y z
N MET A 1 -11.54 2.22 -6.00
CA MET A 1 -10.25 2.05 -5.29
C MET A 1 -9.85 0.59 -5.35
N ILE A 2 -8.66 0.32 -5.81
CA ILE A 2 -8.07 -1.01 -5.74
C ILE A 2 -7.69 -1.26 -4.27
N LEU A 3 -7.76 -2.51 -3.82
CA LEU A 3 -7.26 -2.90 -2.51
C LEU A 3 -5.84 -2.35 -2.34
N SER A 4 -5.58 -1.62 -1.27
CA SER A 4 -4.25 -1.09 -1.04
C SER A 4 -3.25 -2.24 -0.81
N TRP A 5 -2.03 -2.07 -1.28
CA TRP A 5 -0.98 -3.06 -1.05
C TRP A 5 -0.80 -3.42 0.43
N PRO A 6 -0.84 -2.45 1.35
CA PRO A 6 -0.79 -2.75 2.77
C PRO A 6 -1.92 -3.68 3.25
N GLU A 7 -3.14 -3.47 2.80
CA GLU A 7 -4.28 -4.32 3.19
C GLU A 7 -4.14 -5.74 2.67
N ALA A 8 -3.77 -5.89 1.38
CA ALA A 8 -3.54 -7.20 0.78
C ALA A 8 -2.38 -7.94 1.46
N ASN A 9 -1.28 -7.24 1.72
CA ASN A 9 -0.11 -7.81 2.38
C ASN A 9 -0.41 -8.21 3.83
N TRP A 10 -1.17 -7.40 4.56
CA TRP A 10 -1.57 -7.72 5.93
C TRP A 10 -2.44 -8.98 5.99
N ILE A 11 -3.37 -9.14 5.07
CA ILE A 11 -4.24 -10.34 5.01
C ILE A 11 -3.39 -11.58 4.70
N ALA A 12 -2.46 -11.48 3.74
CA ALA A 12 -1.56 -12.57 3.39
C ALA A 12 -0.60 -12.92 4.54
N ASP A 13 -0.04 -11.91 5.20
CA ASP A 13 0.85 -12.10 6.35
C ASP A 13 0.13 -12.75 7.53
N ARG A 14 -1.09 -12.35 7.82
CA ARG A 14 -1.93 -12.96 8.84
C ARG A 14 -2.25 -14.43 8.54
N GLY A 15 -2.53 -14.73 7.29
CA GLY A 15 -2.73 -16.10 6.84
C GLY A 15 -1.48 -16.95 7.00
N LEU A 16 -0.32 -16.43 6.59
CA LEU A 16 0.97 -17.08 6.77
C LEU A 16 1.32 -17.28 8.25
N HIS A 17 1.07 -16.28 9.08
CA HIS A 17 1.30 -16.38 10.53
C HIS A 17 0.44 -17.48 11.17
N ARG A 18 -0.83 -17.59 10.78
CA ARG A 18 -1.70 -18.69 11.22
C ARG A 18 -1.17 -20.05 10.77
N LEU A 19 -0.66 -20.16 9.54
CA LEU A 19 -0.05 -21.39 9.03
C LEU A 19 1.18 -21.82 9.84
N LEU A 20 2.05 -20.85 10.19
CA LEU A 20 3.23 -21.12 11.00
C LEU A 20 2.91 -21.55 12.44
N LEU A 21 1.79 -21.08 13.00
CA LEU A 21 1.38 -21.38 14.36
C LEU A 21 0.51 -22.67 14.45
N SER A 22 -0.07 -23.12 13.34
CA SER A 22 -1.04 -24.21 13.36
C SER A 22 -0.45 -25.55 13.80
N GLY A 23 0.82 -25.80 13.49
CA GLY A 23 1.50 -27.04 13.87
C GLY A 23 0.83 -28.34 13.39
N ASN A 24 -0.32 -28.25 12.75
CA ASN A 24 -1.12 -29.37 12.29
C ASN A 24 -1.40 -29.25 10.78
N PRO A 25 -0.91 -30.22 9.96
CA PRO A 25 -1.10 -30.18 8.50
C PRO A 25 -2.58 -30.15 8.07
N SER A 26 -3.51 -30.67 8.86
CA SER A 26 -4.93 -30.68 8.51
C SER A 26 -5.61 -29.29 8.61
N GLU A 27 -5.00 -28.33 9.27
CA GLU A 27 -5.49 -26.95 9.37
C GLU A 27 -5.02 -26.06 8.20
N ILE A 28 -4.05 -26.50 7.40
CA ILE A 28 -3.47 -25.72 6.28
C ILE A 28 -4.52 -25.38 5.22
N PRO A 29 -5.32 -26.34 4.66
CA PRO A 29 -6.32 -26.02 3.64
C PRO A 29 -7.38 -25.00 4.10
N PRO A 30 -8.00 -25.11 5.29
CA PRO A 30 -8.96 -24.12 5.77
C PRO A 30 -8.36 -22.71 5.93
N ILE A 31 -7.11 -22.62 6.39
CA ILE A 31 -6.42 -21.32 6.56
C ILE A 31 -6.17 -20.66 5.21
N ILE A 32 -5.77 -21.40 4.21
CA ILE A 32 -5.55 -20.90 2.84
C ILE A 32 -6.87 -20.44 2.23
N GLU A 33 -7.93 -21.24 2.34
CA GLU A 33 -9.26 -20.88 1.82
C GLU A 33 -9.80 -19.61 2.47
N ASP A 34 -9.69 -19.49 3.79
CA ASP A 34 -10.14 -18.35 4.57
C ASP A 34 -9.39 -17.07 4.17
N THR A 35 -8.07 -17.15 4.03
CA THR A 35 -7.23 -16.04 3.59
C THR A 35 -7.54 -15.61 2.15
N ALA A 36 -7.69 -16.57 1.24
CA ALA A 36 -8.07 -16.31 -0.14
C ALA A 36 -9.46 -15.69 -0.25
N HIS A 37 -10.42 -16.17 0.51
CA HIS A 37 -11.78 -15.62 0.56
C HIS A 37 -11.80 -14.17 1.07
N GLU A 38 -11.05 -13.87 2.12
CA GLU A 38 -10.91 -12.51 2.65
C GLU A 38 -10.28 -11.56 1.64
N LEU A 39 -9.24 -11.99 0.93
CA LEU A 39 -8.62 -11.23 -0.16
C LEU A 39 -9.61 -10.96 -1.30
N CYS A 40 -10.33 -11.98 -1.75
CA CYS A 40 -11.34 -11.84 -2.81
C CYS A 40 -12.47 -10.87 -2.41
N LYS A 41 -12.95 -10.95 -1.17
CA LYS A 41 -13.96 -10.05 -0.63
C LYS A 41 -13.47 -8.59 -0.64
N LYS A 42 -12.25 -8.34 -0.15
CA LYS A 42 -11.64 -7.01 -0.13
C LYS A 42 -11.43 -6.44 -1.53
N VAL A 43 -10.99 -7.26 -2.48
CA VAL A 43 -10.84 -6.86 -3.89
C VAL A 43 -12.21 -6.48 -4.49
N SER A 44 -13.25 -7.25 -4.20
CA SER A 44 -14.61 -6.96 -4.67
C SER A 44 -15.16 -5.66 -4.07
N GLU A 45 -14.96 -5.43 -2.78
CA GLU A 45 -15.35 -4.19 -2.10
C GLU A 45 -14.57 -2.98 -2.64
N ALA A 46 -13.27 -3.16 -2.95
CA ALA A 46 -12.41 -2.12 -3.49
C ALA A 46 -12.80 -1.69 -4.92
N LYS A 47 -13.29 -2.62 -5.74
CA LYS A 47 -13.78 -2.31 -7.10
C LYS A 47 -14.93 -1.29 -7.13
N ILE A 48 -15.73 -1.23 -6.07
CA ILE A 48 -16.85 -0.30 -5.96
C ILE A 48 -16.38 1.15 -5.74
N LYS A 49 -15.15 1.34 -5.27
CA LYS A 49 -14.54 2.66 -5.00
C LYS A 49 -13.53 3.09 -6.06
N ASP A 50 -13.57 2.48 -7.23
CA ASP A 50 -12.70 2.84 -8.35
C ASP A 50 -13.01 4.27 -8.82
N THR A 51 -11.96 5.03 -9.13
CA THR A 51 -12.09 6.37 -9.73
C THR A 51 -12.65 6.34 -11.15
N GLY A 52 -12.79 5.16 -11.74
CA GLY A 52 -13.27 4.95 -13.11
C GLY A 52 -12.26 5.35 -14.20
N ASN A 53 -11.09 5.88 -13.83
CA ASN A 53 -10.08 6.28 -14.80
C ASN A 53 -8.90 5.31 -14.83
N PRO A 54 -8.66 4.61 -15.96
CA PRO A 54 -7.62 3.59 -16.04
C PRO A 54 -6.20 4.13 -15.82
N HIS A 55 -5.93 5.37 -16.20
CA HIS A 55 -4.62 5.98 -16.01
C HIS A 55 -4.33 6.24 -14.53
N VAL A 56 -5.31 6.74 -13.80
CA VAL A 56 -5.18 6.97 -12.35
C VAL A 56 -5.04 5.65 -11.60
N GLU A 57 -5.81 4.63 -11.98
CA GLU A 57 -5.71 3.31 -11.35
C GLU A 57 -4.36 2.62 -11.63
N LYS A 58 -3.82 2.75 -12.85
CA LYS A 58 -2.45 2.28 -13.16
C LYS A 58 -1.40 3.03 -12.35
N ALA A 59 -1.56 4.34 -12.18
CA ALA A 59 -0.65 5.14 -11.36
C ALA A 59 -0.66 4.70 -9.90
N LYS A 60 -1.83 4.50 -9.30
CA LYS A 60 -1.97 3.96 -7.95
C LYS A 60 -1.33 2.59 -7.81
N HIS A 61 -1.59 1.70 -8.74
CA HIS A 61 -1.01 0.36 -8.73
C HIS A 61 0.53 0.41 -8.81
N TYR A 62 1.09 1.23 -9.69
CA TYR A 62 2.53 1.43 -9.78
C TYR A 62 3.13 1.92 -8.46
N ILE A 63 2.52 2.93 -7.84
CA ILE A 63 2.96 3.47 -6.55
C ILE A 63 2.96 2.39 -5.47
N LEU A 64 1.90 1.61 -5.38
CA LEU A 64 1.75 0.56 -4.36
C LEU A 64 2.75 -0.58 -4.54
N THR A 65 3.02 -0.99 -5.77
CA THR A 65 4.00 -2.05 -6.07
C THR A 65 5.45 -1.60 -5.88
N HIS A 66 5.71 -0.29 -5.90
CA HIS A 66 7.05 0.30 -5.74
C HIS A 66 7.20 1.10 -4.44
N ILE A 67 6.35 0.83 -3.45
CA ILE A 67 6.28 1.63 -2.21
C ILE A 67 7.61 1.65 -1.43
N SER A 68 8.38 0.57 -1.52
CA SER A 68 9.71 0.41 -0.89
C SER A 68 10.86 0.87 -1.79
N GLN A 69 10.59 1.62 -2.83
CA GLN A 69 11.58 2.13 -3.78
C GLN A 69 11.46 3.64 -3.92
N PRO A 70 12.52 4.32 -4.38
CA PRO A 70 12.39 5.72 -4.75
C PRO A 70 11.44 5.84 -5.95
N VAL A 71 10.39 6.62 -5.83
CA VAL A 71 9.38 6.83 -6.87
C VAL A 71 9.24 8.33 -7.12
N THR A 72 9.29 8.73 -8.37
CA THR A 72 9.05 10.10 -8.82
C THR A 72 7.75 10.22 -9.61
N ALA A 73 7.15 11.40 -9.63
CA ALA A 73 5.95 11.65 -10.42
C ALA A 73 6.19 11.45 -11.93
N SER A 74 7.42 11.68 -12.38
CA SER A 74 7.83 11.48 -13.78
C SER A 74 7.81 10.01 -14.17
N GLU A 75 8.36 9.14 -13.33
CA GLU A 75 8.37 7.67 -13.55
C GLU A 75 6.95 7.10 -13.57
N VAL A 76 6.10 7.56 -12.67
CA VAL A 76 4.67 7.15 -12.64
C VAL A 76 3.98 7.56 -13.95
N ALA A 77 4.23 8.79 -14.42
CA ALA A 77 3.64 9.30 -15.65
C ALA A 77 4.10 8.51 -16.88
N GLU A 78 5.40 8.21 -16.94
CA GLU A 78 5.99 7.40 -18.01
C GLU A 78 5.37 5.99 -18.05
N HIS A 79 5.24 5.34 -16.89
CA HIS A 79 4.59 4.04 -16.78
C HIS A 79 3.14 4.03 -17.28
N VAL A 80 2.42 5.10 -17.01
CA VAL A 80 1.01 5.26 -17.40
C VAL A 80 0.86 5.67 -18.87
N GLY A 81 1.93 6.22 -19.50
CA GLY A 81 1.91 6.71 -20.88
C GLY A 81 1.34 8.13 -21.01
N LEU A 82 1.44 8.94 -19.98
CA LEU A 82 1.01 10.35 -19.97
C LEU A 82 2.20 11.26 -19.64
N SER A 83 2.09 12.55 -20.00
CA SER A 83 3.04 13.54 -19.50
C SER A 83 2.86 13.72 -17.99
N GLN A 84 3.93 14.06 -17.30
CA GLN A 84 3.89 14.32 -15.84
C GLN A 84 2.87 15.41 -15.49
N TYR A 85 2.78 16.46 -16.28
CA TYR A 85 1.82 17.54 -16.09
C TYR A 85 0.37 17.06 -16.20
N HIS A 86 0.07 16.30 -17.25
CA HIS A 86 -1.27 15.76 -17.48
C HIS A 86 -1.69 14.81 -16.38
N LEU A 87 -0.82 13.84 -16.03
CA LEU A 87 -1.10 12.89 -14.98
C LEU A 87 -1.28 13.58 -13.61
N SER A 88 -0.43 14.54 -13.28
CA SER A 88 -0.49 15.26 -12.00
C SER A 88 -1.84 16.00 -11.83
N ARG A 89 -2.30 16.66 -12.88
CA ARG A 89 -3.62 17.33 -12.86
C ARG A 89 -4.77 16.35 -12.78
N LEU A 90 -4.73 15.30 -13.57
CA LEU A 90 -5.75 14.27 -13.60
C LEU A 90 -5.84 13.55 -12.24
N PHE A 91 -4.71 13.16 -11.70
CA PHE A 91 -4.61 12.46 -10.43
C PHE A 91 -5.18 13.31 -9.28
N LYS A 92 -4.74 14.60 -9.18
CA LYS A 92 -5.24 15.51 -8.15
C LYS A 92 -6.73 15.79 -8.28
N ARG A 93 -7.23 15.94 -9.50
CA ARG A 93 -8.67 16.16 -9.76
C ARG A 93 -9.54 15.00 -9.30
N LEU A 94 -9.09 13.76 -9.55
CA LEU A 94 -9.88 12.56 -9.25
C LEU A 94 -9.67 12.01 -7.84
N THR A 95 -8.48 12.19 -7.26
CA THR A 95 -8.16 11.67 -5.92
C THR A 95 -8.16 12.74 -4.82
N GLY A 96 -8.12 14.01 -5.20
CA GLY A 96 -8.02 15.14 -4.26
C GLY A 96 -6.60 15.38 -3.72
N GLN A 97 -5.62 14.59 -4.09
CA GLN A 97 -4.24 14.69 -3.60
C GLN A 97 -3.23 14.56 -4.75
N THR A 98 -2.02 15.07 -4.55
CA THR A 98 -0.95 14.89 -5.52
C THR A 98 -0.42 13.45 -5.51
N ILE A 99 0.30 13.05 -6.56
CA ILE A 99 0.95 11.74 -6.65
C ILE A 99 1.90 11.51 -5.46
N MET A 100 2.68 12.52 -5.09
CA MET A 100 3.64 12.41 -3.98
C MET A 100 2.96 12.39 -2.60
N GLU A 101 1.86 13.12 -2.43
CA GLU A 101 1.03 13.03 -1.23
C GLU A 101 0.40 11.65 -1.09
N TYR A 102 -0.09 11.07 -2.17
CA TYR A 102 -0.61 9.71 -2.21
C TYR A 102 0.46 8.69 -1.82
N LEU A 103 1.66 8.76 -2.42
CA LEU A 103 2.79 7.89 -2.07
C LEU A 103 3.15 8.00 -0.57
N THR A 104 3.23 9.23 -0.05
CA THR A 104 3.54 9.45 1.37
C THR A 104 2.46 8.87 2.28
N ASN A 105 1.19 9.04 1.94
CA ASN A 105 0.07 8.49 2.69
C ASN A 105 0.10 6.96 2.73
N GLU A 106 0.36 6.34 1.59
CA GLU A 106 0.46 4.87 1.50
C GLU A 106 1.67 4.34 2.27
N ARG A 107 2.81 5.04 2.25
CA ARG A 107 3.98 4.71 3.09
C ARG A 107 3.67 4.80 4.58
N ILE A 108 2.95 5.82 5.01
CA ILE A 108 2.53 5.96 6.41
C ILE A 108 1.57 4.84 6.81
N GLU A 109 0.62 4.50 5.97
CA GLU A 109 -0.32 3.40 6.25
C GLU A 109 0.42 2.05 6.31
N THR A 110 1.34 1.80 5.39
CA THR A 110 2.18 0.61 5.42
C THR A 110 3.04 0.56 6.69
N SER A 111 3.63 1.69 7.09
CA SER A 111 4.42 1.77 8.32
C SER A 111 3.59 1.45 9.56
N ARG A 112 2.35 1.90 9.59
CA ARG A 112 1.41 1.60 10.68
C ARG A 112 1.13 0.11 10.80
N GLN A 113 0.92 -0.58 9.69
CA GLN A 113 0.72 -2.03 9.66
C GLN A 113 1.98 -2.78 10.14
N LEU A 114 3.15 -2.36 9.69
CA LEU A 114 4.42 -2.96 10.13
C LEU A 114 4.70 -2.76 11.63
N LEU A 115 4.35 -1.60 12.18
CA LEU A 115 4.45 -1.34 13.61
C LEU A 115 3.49 -2.20 14.43
N ILE A 116 2.25 -2.37 13.96
CA ILE A 116 1.26 -3.21 14.64
C ILE A 116 1.67 -4.68 14.62
N SER A 117 2.24 -5.16 13.51
CA SER A 117 2.73 -6.54 13.41
C SER A 117 3.93 -6.82 14.33
N GLY A 118 4.64 -5.79 14.77
CA GLY A 118 5.81 -5.91 15.64
C GLY A 118 7.01 -6.64 15.02
N THR A 119 7.01 -6.80 13.70
CA THR A 119 8.06 -7.55 12.97
C THR A 119 9.32 -6.76 12.71
N MET A 120 9.24 -5.43 12.77
CA MET A 120 10.34 -4.52 12.45
C MET A 120 10.42 -3.35 13.42
N GLU A 121 11.65 -2.89 13.66
CA GLU A 121 11.88 -1.67 14.42
C GLU A 121 11.59 -0.40 13.60
N LEU A 122 11.29 0.70 14.28
CA LEU A 122 10.95 1.98 13.68
C LEU A 122 12.00 2.46 12.67
N GLN A 123 13.28 2.29 13.00
CA GLN A 123 14.38 2.67 12.12
C GLN A 123 14.42 1.83 10.84
N GLN A 124 14.17 0.55 10.95
CA GLN A 124 14.09 -0.37 9.81
C GLN A 124 12.91 -0.03 8.89
N ILE A 125 11.76 0.30 9.47
CA ILE A 125 10.56 0.71 8.72
C ILE A 125 10.82 2.02 7.97
N ALA A 126 11.44 3.01 8.61
CA ALA A 126 11.78 4.27 7.97
C ALA A 126 12.73 4.08 6.78
N ALA A 127 13.73 3.22 6.93
CA ALA A 127 14.67 2.89 5.85
C ALA A 127 13.97 2.13 4.71
N LEU A 128 13.14 1.14 5.02
CA LEU A 128 12.41 0.34 4.05
C LEU A 128 11.48 1.19 3.17
N LEU A 129 10.83 2.18 3.77
CA LEU A 129 9.85 3.03 3.09
C LEU A 129 10.45 4.33 2.54
N HIS A 130 11.77 4.40 2.42
CA HIS A 130 12.47 5.56 1.85
C HIS A 130 12.15 6.91 2.52
N PHE A 131 12.00 6.91 3.83
CA PHE A 131 12.06 8.16 4.58
C PHE A 131 13.52 8.58 4.76
N CYS A 132 13.80 9.87 4.69
CA CYS A 132 15.17 10.40 4.79
C CYS A 132 15.88 9.97 6.07
N ASP A 133 15.15 9.98 7.18
CA ASP A 133 15.61 9.52 8.49
C ASP A 133 14.41 9.23 9.41
N GLN A 134 14.70 8.68 10.59
CA GLN A 134 13.69 8.38 11.61
C GLN A 134 12.96 9.63 12.11
N SER A 135 13.66 10.77 12.19
CA SER A 135 13.08 12.04 12.63
C SER A 135 12.05 12.55 11.62
N HIS A 136 12.39 12.53 10.33
CA HIS A 136 11.47 12.89 9.23
C HIS A 136 10.25 11.96 9.23
N PHE A 137 10.46 10.65 9.33
CA PHE A 137 9.38 9.67 9.46
C PHE A 137 8.45 10.01 10.62
N THR A 138 9.00 10.26 11.81
CA THR A 138 8.22 10.55 13.01
C THR A 138 7.39 11.82 12.85
N GLN A 139 7.96 12.87 12.25
CA GLN A 139 7.24 14.12 11.98
C GLN A 139 6.07 13.91 11.01
N VAL A 140 6.30 13.22 9.90
CA VAL A 140 5.27 12.93 8.89
C VAL A 140 4.18 12.04 9.49
N PHE A 141 4.57 11.02 10.25
CA PHE A 141 3.65 10.10 10.91
C PHE A 141 2.75 10.82 11.92
N ARG A 142 3.31 11.68 12.78
CA ARG A 142 2.54 12.49 13.73
C ARG A 142 1.59 13.45 13.05
N LYS A 143 2.04 14.14 12.01
CA LYS A 143 1.22 15.08 11.23
C LYS A 143 0.00 14.40 10.60
N LYS A 144 0.16 13.16 10.13
CA LYS A 144 -0.94 12.39 9.51
C LYS A 144 -1.87 11.74 10.52
N ARG A 145 -1.38 11.46 11.72
CA ARG A 145 -2.20 10.87 12.78
C ARG A 145 -3.13 11.91 13.42
N GLY A 146 -2.82 13.11 13.25
CA GLY A 146 -3.65 14.15 13.75
C GLY A 146 -3.53 15.14 14.45
#